data_8053cd05b0e4dd1716f0c77a883d07a3
#
_entry.id   8053cd05b0e4dd1716f0c77a883d07a3
#
_cell.length_a   1.000
_cell.length_b   1.000
_cell.length_c   1.000
_cell.angle_alpha   90.00
_cell.angle_beta   90.00
_cell.angle_gamma   90.00
#
_symmetry.space_group_name_H-M   'P 1'
#
loop_
_entity.id
_entity.type
_entity.pdbx_description
1 polymer ?
#
loop_
_entity_poly.entity_id
_entity_poly.type
_entity_poly.pdbx_seq_one_letter_code
_entity_poly.pdbx_strand_id
1 'polypeptide(L)'
;MYKKKPLFVTFEGIEGSGKSYQSKKLYKSIKKRRIPVILTREPGGTRGAEKIRKIILEDYFYQHSKIRFNKYTDTLLYLAARSEHIENKIKPAISKKKIIICDRFIDSTLAYQVYGKGVSKALVDSVHKYILGSIKPDLTFILKVNISKALERLKKRKKKNRYDKFSKNFYIKVQKAFIKIAKKNKTRY
;
A
#
# COMPACT_ATOMS: atom_id res chain seq x y z
N MET A 1 -25.58 10.04 -16.21
CA MET A 1 -25.33 10.14 -14.75
C MET A 1 -24.74 8.82 -14.25
N TYR A 2 -23.55 8.81 -13.66
CA TYR A 2 -22.87 7.59 -13.22
C TYR A 2 -23.57 7.02 -11.96
N LYS A 3 -24.47 6.07 -12.14
CA LYS A 3 -25.29 5.46 -11.06
C LYS A 3 -24.68 4.21 -10.41
N LYS A 4 -23.43 3.83 -10.73
CA LYS A 4 -22.81 2.61 -10.22
C LYS A 4 -22.14 2.83 -8.86
N LYS A 5 -22.05 1.74 -8.08
CA LYS A 5 -21.24 1.66 -6.83
C LYS A 5 -19.87 2.27 -7.05
N PRO A 6 -19.35 3.10 -6.12
CA PRO A 6 -18.03 3.66 -6.24
C PRO A 6 -16.98 2.55 -6.36
N LEU A 7 -16.11 2.65 -7.37
CA LEU A 7 -15.07 1.67 -7.63
C LEU A 7 -13.85 1.96 -6.73
N PHE A 8 -13.37 0.95 -6.01
CA PHE A 8 -12.13 1.03 -5.25
C PHE A 8 -11.01 0.28 -5.96
N VAL A 9 -10.06 1.02 -6.50
CA VAL A 9 -8.91 0.51 -7.28
C VAL A 9 -7.64 0.66 -6.48
N THR A 10 -6.82 -0.40 -6.40
CA THR A 10 -5.51 -0.36 -5.77
C THR A 10 -4.39 -0.68 -6.73
N PHE A 11 -3.21 -0.08 -6.49
CA PHE A 11 -1.98 -0.37 -7.22
C PHE A 11 -0.97 -0.97 -6.27
N GLU A 12 -0.51 -2.16 -6.59
CA GLU A 12 0.37 -2.95 -5.74
C GLU A 12 1.66 -3.37 -6.48
N GLY A 13 2.67 -3.77 -5.73
CA GLY A 13 3.97 -4.18 -6.26
C GLY A 13 5.12 -3.63 -5.41
N ILE A 14 6.35 -4.02 -5.73
CA ILE A 14 7.55 -3.60 -5.01
C ILE A 14 7.87 -2.11 -5.22
N GLU A 15 8.80 -1.56 -4.44
CA GLU A 15 9.38 -0.23 -4.68
C GLU A 15 10.00 -0.18 -6.08
N GLY A 16 9.92 1.01 -6.71
CA GLY A 16 10.47 1.19 -8.07
C GLY A 16 9.64 0.56 -9.19
N SER A 17 8.50 -0.11 -8.90
CA SER A 17 7.64 -0.74 -9.92
C SER A 17 6.79 0.25 -10.73
N GLY A 18 6.69 1.52 -10.31
CA GLY A 18 5.94 2.54 -11.05
C GLY A 18 4.49 2.75 -10.57
N LYS A 19 4.08 2.17 -9.43
CA LYS A 19 2.72 2.33 -8.87
C LYS A 19 2.25 3.77 -8.82
N SER A 20 3.02 4.64 -8.16
CA SER A 20 2.65 6.05 -7.98
C SER A 20 2.53 6.81 -9.30
N TYR A 21 3.26 6.42 -10.33
CA TYR A 21 3.12 6.97 -11.67
C TYR A 21 1.80 6.53 -12.31
N GLN A 22 1.51 5.23 -12.29
CA GLN A 22 0.30 4.67 -12.91
C GLN A 22 -0.98 5.12 -12.18
N SER A 23 -0.98 5.12 -10.85
CA SER A 23 -2.12 5.60 -10.06
C SER A 23 -2.42 7.07 -10.32
N LYS A 24 -1.38 7.93 -10.42
CA LYS A 24 -1.54 9.35 -10.79
C LYS A 24 -2.04 9.52 -12.21
N LYS A 25 -1.56 8.71 -13.17
CA LYS A 25 -2.00 8.76 -14.57
C LYS A 25 -3.48 8.40 -14.69
N LEU A 26 -3.91 7.31 -14.04
CA LEU A 26 -5.31 6.90 -13.99
C LEU A 26 -6.19 7.99 -13.33
N TYR A 27 -5.76 8.53 -12.18
CA TYR A 27 -6.46 9.62 -11.50
C TYR A 27 -6.68 10.83 -12.41
N LYS A 28 -5.62 11.29 -13.11
CA LYS A 28 -5.71 12.41 -14.03
C LYS A 28 -6.69 12.15 -15.18
N SER A 29 -6.67 10.94 -15.75
CA SER A 29 -7.58 10.54 -16.83
C SER A 29 -9.05 10.56 -16.39
N ILE A 30 -9.36 10.02 -15.22
CA ILE A 30 -10.73 10.01 -14.67
C ILE A 30 -11.18 11.44 -14.32
N LYS A 31 -10.30 12.23 -13.69
CA LYS A 31 -10.58 13.62 -13.32
C LYS A 31 -10.87 14.49 -14.54
N LYS A 32 -10.13 14.30 -15.66
CA LYS A 32 -10.39 15.00 -16.95
C LYS A 32 -11.81 14.74 -17.47
N ARG A 33 -12.39 13.58 -17.17
CA ARG A 33 -13.77 13.21 -17.53
C ARG A 33 -14.81 13.75 -16.54
N ARG A 34 -14.41 14.60 -15.58
CA ARG A 34 -15.28 15.18 -14.55
C ARG A 34 -15.98 14.13 -13.65
N ILE A 35 -15.42 12.90 -13.57
CA ILE A 35 -15.92 11.85 -12.70
C ILE A 35 -15.37 12.07 -11.28
N PRO A 36 -16.20 12.03 -10.22
CA PRO A 36 -15.75 12.18 -8.84
C PRO A 36 -14.75 11.09 -8.46
N VAL A 37 -13.53 11.47 -8.18
CA VAL A 37 -12.42 10.56 -7.90
C VAL A 37 -11.46 11.14 -6.87
N ILE A 38 -10.91 10.28 -6.01
CA ILE A 38 -9.80 10.63 -5.13
C ILE A 38 -8.58 9.77 -5.45
N LEU A 39 -7.39 10.36 -5.23
CA LEU A 39 -6.13 9.64 -5.20
C LEU A 39 -5.59 9.66 -3.78
N THR A 40 -5.21 8.49 -3.27
CA THR A 40 -4.66 8.32 -1.94
C THR A 40 -3.55 7.27 -1.93
N ARG A 41 -2.95 7.01 -0.76
CA ARG A 41 -1.86 6.04 -0.62
C ARG A 41 -1.78 5.46 0.79
N GLU A 42 -1.14 4.31 0.93
CA GLU A 42 -0.77 3.74 2.23
C GLU A 42 0.74 3.44 2.33
N PRO A 43 1.29 3.48 3.56
CA PRO A 43 0.71 4.12 4.73
C PRO A 43 0.60 5.63 4.51
N GLY A 44 -0.46 6.27 5.03
CA GLY A 44 -0.70 7.71 4.87
C GLY A 44 -2.10 8.04 4.36
N GLY A 45 -2.25 9.20 3.71
CA GLY A 45 -3.49 9.64 3.08
C GLY A 45 -4.40 10.50 3.95
N THR A 46 -4.18 10.56 5.25
CA THR A 46 -4.81 11.47 6.23
C THR A 46 -3.75 12.11 7.10
N ARG A 47 -4.09 13.19 7.82
CA ARG A 47 -3.13 13.87 8.70
C ARG A 47 -2.57 12.93 9.78
N GLY A 48 -3.41 12.10 10.41
CA GLY A 48 -3.00 11.12 11.40
C GLY A 48 -2.13 10.00 10.78
N ALA A 49 -2.61 9.39 9.69
CA ALA A 49 -1.87 8.34 9.00
C ALA A 49 -0.51 8.81 8.44
N GLU A 50 -0.38 10.08 8.02
CA GLU A 50 0.93 10.63 7.59
C GLU A 50 1.91 10.79 8.77
N LYS A 51 1.43 11.11 9.98
CA LYS A 51 2.29 11.10 11.18
C LYS A 51 2.81 9.69 11.47
N ILE A 52 1.93 8.69 11.44
CA ILE A 52 2.32 7.28 11.62
C ILE A 52 3.27 6.85 10.48
N ARG A 53 2.99 7.24 9.23
CA ARG A 53 3.89 6.99 8.09
C ARG A 53 5.28 7.54 8.33
N LYS A 54 5.39 8.74 8.91
CA LYS A 54 6.67 9.34 9.24
C LYS A 54 7.46 8.44 10.19
N ILE A 55 6.84 7.98 11.27
CA ILE A 55 7.45 7.02 12.21
C ILE A 55 7.87 5.72 11.50
N ILE A 56 7.04 5.18 10.62
CA ILE A 56 7.33 3.95 9.86
C ILE A 56 8.52 4.12 8.92
N LEU A 57 8.61 5.22 8.19
CA LEU A 57 9.55 5.40 7.07
C LEU A 57 10.83 6.12 7.45
N GLU A 58 10.77 7.02 8.43
CA GLU A 58 11.95 7.66 8.96
C GLU A 58 12.67 6.67 9.86
N ASP A 59 13.98 6.57 9.67
CA ASP A 59 14.88 5.86 10.56
C ASP A 59 15.03 6.66 11.87
N TYR A 60 13.93 6.90 12.58
CA TYR A 60 13.91 7.69 13.82
C TYR A 60 14.93 7.18 14.84
N PHE A 61 15.22 5.87 14.80
CA PHE A 61 16.20 5.23 15.66
C PHE A 61 17.60 5.11 15.02
N TYR A 62 17.80 5.48 13.76
CA TYR A 62 19.04 5.22 13.03
C TYR A 62 20.13 6.26 13.25
N GLN A 63 19.78 7.46 13.69
CA GLN A 63 20.80 8.49 13.91
C GLN A 63 21.64 8.22 15.17
N HIS A 64 21.12 7.45 16.15
CA HIS A 64 21.77 7.23 17.44
C HIS A 64 21.75 5.78 17.97
N SER A 65 21.11 4.83 17.31
CA SER A 65 21.10 3.42 17.77
C SER A 65 20.85 2.42 16.64
N LYS A 66 21.34 1.18 16.83
CA LYS A 66 21.05 0.02 15.98
C LYS A 66 19.62 -0.56 16.22
N ILE A 67 18.82 0.09 17.03
CA ILE A 67 17.49 -0.38 17.45
C ILE A 67 16.51 -0.19 16.29
N ARG A 68 15.83 -1.27 15.95
CA ARG A 68 14.76 -1.29 14.93
C ARG A 68 13.48 -1.74 15.58
N PHE A 69 12.33 -1.26 15.07
CA PHE A 69 11.07 -1.89 15.43
C PHE A 69 11.12 -3.39 15.12
N ASN A 70 10.69 -4.22 16.08
CA ASN A 70 10.45 -5.61 15.79
C ASN A 70 9.35 -5.75 14.72
N LYS A 71 9.25 -6.93 14.12
CA LYS A 71 8.32 -7.17 13.02
C LYS A 71 6.84 -6.96 13.39
N TYR A 72 6.46 -7.18 14.64
CA TYR A 72 5.09 -7.00 15.11
C TYR A 72 4.77 -5.53 15.34
N THR A 73 5.60 -4.77 16.04
CA THR A 73 5.45 -3.32 16.21
C THR A 73 5.35 -2.62 14.86
N ASP A 74 6.25 -2.98 13.93
CA ASP A 74 6.23 -2.45 12.57
C ASP A 74 4.89 -2.75 11.87
N THR A 75 4.39 -3.98 11.98
CA THR A 75 3.11 -4.38 11.37
C THR A 75 1.94 -3.64 11.98
N LEU A 76 1.89 -3.52 13.31
CA LEU A 76 0.82 -2.79 14.02
C LEU A 76 0.78 -1.32 13.63
N LEU A 77 1.92 -0.67 13.41
CA LEU A 77 1.97 0.70 12.89
C LEU A 77 1.36 0.82 11.49
N TYR A 78 1.58 -0.16 10.60
CA TYR A 78 0.91 -0.18 9.29
C TYR A 78 -0.59 -0.35 9.42
N LEU A 79 -1.03 -1.23 10.32
CA LEU A 79 -2.46 -1.47 10.56
C LEU A 79 -3.13 -0.26 11.22
N ALA A 80 -2.46 0.41 12.16
CA ALA A 80 -2.94 1.66 12.75
C ALA A 80 -3.09 2.78 11.71
N ALA A 81 -2.07 2.99 10.86
CA ALA A 81 -2.14 3.95 9.76
C ALA A 81 -3.29 3.64 8.78
N ARG A 82 -3.55 2.36 8.52
CA ARG A 82 -4.67 1.91 7.69
C ARG A 82 -6.01 2.19 8.33
N SER A 83 -6.17 1.88 9.61
CA SER A 83 -7.40 2.20 10.35
C SER A 83 -7.75 3.67 10.23
N GLU A 84 -6.79 4.55 10.53
CA GLU A 84 -6.91 6.00 10.42
C GLU A 84 -7.27 6.45 8.99
N HIS A 85 -6.65 5.82 7.97
CA HIS A 85 -6.91 6.11 6.57
C HIS A 85 -8.31 5.67 6.13
N ILE A 86 -8.77 4.52 6.59
CA ILE A 86 -10.11 4.01 6.29
C ILE A 86 -11.17 4.94 6.84
N GLU A 87 -11.09 5.26 8.12
CA GLU A 87 -12.11 6.09 8.80
C GLU A 87 -12.18 7.50 8.21
N ASN A 88 -11.03 8.15 8.04
CA ASN A 88 -10.97 9.57 7.72
C ASN A 88 -10.80 9.88 6.22
N LYS A 89 -10.68 8.86 5.34
CA LYS A 89 -10.52 9.09 3.90
C LYS A 89 -11.36 8.15 3.04
N ILE A 90 -11.26 6.82 3.27
CA ILE A 90 -11.90 5.84 2.40
C ILE A 90 -13.41 5.83 2.62
N LYS A 91 -13.88 5.67 3.87
CA LYS A 91 -15.32 5.70 4.20
C LYS A 91 -16.01 6.99 3.72
N PRO A 92 -15.47 8.20 3.98
CA PRO A 92 -16.05 9.43 3.44
C PRO A 92 -16.06 9.51 1.92
N ALA A 93 -15.11 8.89 1.24
CA ALA A 93 -15.10 8.85 -0.22
C ALA A 93 -16.17 7.89 -0.77
N ILE A 94 -16.37 6.74 -0.11
CA ILE A 94 -17.42 5.77 -0.45
C ILE A 94 -18.81 6.41 -0.25
N SER A 95 -19.06 7.07 0.88
CA SER A 95 -20.35 7.72 1.14
C SER A 95 -20.67 8.83 0.13
N LYS A 96 -19.65 9.54 -0.36
CA LYS A 96 -19.76 10.54 -1.43
C LYS A 96 -19.71 9.94 -2.83
N LYS A 97 -19.84 8.63 -2.98
CA LYS A 97 -19.83 7.89 -4.26
C LYS A 97 -18.65 8.22 -5.18
N LYS A 98 -17.47 8.52 -4.60
CA LYS A 98 -16.25 8.83 -5.37
C LYS A 98 -15.50 7.55 -5.72
N ILE A 99 -14.91 7.50 -6.92
CA ILE A 99 -13.92 6.48 -7.26
C ILE A 99 -12.69 6.69 -6.37
N ILE A 100 -12.16 5.59 -5.83
CA ILE A 100 -10.97 5.61 -4.98
C ILE A 100 -9.82 4.95 -5.73
N ILE A 101 -8.71 5.64 -5.87
CA ILE A 101 -7.45 5.11 -6.38
C ILE A 101 -6.44 5.15 -5.24
N CYS A 102 -5.92 4.00 -4.84
CA CYS A 102 -4.98 3.89 -3.73
C CYS A 102 -3.65 3.27 -4.17
N ASP A 103 -2.54 3.97 -3.91
CA ASP A 103 -1.19 3.43 -4.06
C ASP A 103 -0.84 2.64 -2.81
N ARG A 104 -0.92 1.31 -2.88
CA ARG A 104 -0.84 0.29 -1.82
C ARG A 104 -2.10 0.21 -0.95
N PHE A 105 -2.42 -1.02 -0.54
CA PHE A 105 -3.47 -1.33 0.43
C PHE A 105 -3.15 -2.67 1.13
N ILE A 106 -4.15 -3.50 1.40
CA ILE A 106 -4.03 -4.74 2.18
C ILE A 106 -2.98 -5.73 1.65
N ASP A 107 -2.83 -5.83 0.33
CA ASP A 107 -1.91 -6.80 -0.28
C ASP A 107 -0.45 -6.46 -0.02
N SER A 108 -0.12 -5.17 0.15
CA SER A 108 1.20 -4.76 0.62
C SER A 108 1.51 -5.32 2.00
N THR A 109 0.57 -5.32 2.95
CA THR A 109 0.79 -5.91 4.28
C THR A 109 1.02 -7.43 4.19
N LEU A 110 0.21 -8.12 3.39
CA LEU A 110 0.43 -9.55 3.16
C LEU A 110 1.81 -9.82 2.54
N ALA A 111 2.17 -9.08 1.49
CA ALA A 111 3.42 -9.31 0.78
C ALA A 111 4.66 -8.97 1.63
N TYR A 112 4.66 -7.83 2.34
CA TYR A 112 5.82 -7.36 3.08
C TYR A 112 5.91 -7.92 4.49
N GLN A 113 4.82 -7.84 5.27
CA GLN A 113 4.84 -8.25 6.67
C GLN A 113 4.69 -9.76 6.81
N VAL A 114 3.68 -10.36 6.16
CA VAL A 114 3.45 -11.81 6.29
C VAL A 114 4.51 -12.59 5.51
N TYR A 115 4.52 -12.46 4.18
CA TYR A 115 5.44 -13.26 3.36
C TYR A 115 6.88 -12.77 3.44
N GLY A 116 7.12 -11.45 3.52
CA GLY A 116 8.45 -10.86 3.60
C GLY A 116 9.11 -11.10 4.94
N LYS A 117 8.49 -10.64 6.02
CA LYS A 117 9.06 -10.63 7.39
C LYS A 117 8.64 -11.81 8.27
N GLY A 118 7.74 -12.69 7.81
CA GLY A 118 7.26 -13.84 8.57
C GLY A 118 6.39 -13.46 9.77
N VAL A 119 5.53 -12.45 9.63
CA VAL A 119 4.49 -12.13 10.60
C VAL A 119 3.33 -13.11 10.44
N SER A 120 2.70 -13.47 11.55
CA SER A 120 1.51 -14.35 11.53
C SER A 120 0.41 -13.78 10.63
N LYS A 121 -0.02 -14.57 9.66
CA LYS A 121 -1.16 -14.21 8.81
C LYS A 121 -2.44 -14.08 9.60
N ALA A 122 -2.66 -14.98 10.57
CA ALA A 122 -3.84 -14.96 11.44
C ALA A 122 -3.96 -13.63 12.21
N LEU A 123 -2.85 -13.10 12.75
CA LEU A 123 -2.83 -11.81 13.40
C LEU A 123 -3.27 -10.69 12.43
N VAL A 124 -2.69 -10.67 11.23
CA VAL A 124 -3.03 -9.64 10.22
C VAL A 124 -4.48 -9.75 9.79
N ASP A 125 -4.98 -10.96 9.55
CA ASP A 125 -6.36 -11.19 9.15
C ASP A 125 -7.35 -10.81 10.26
N SER A 126 -7.06 -11.12 11.52
CA SER A 126 -7.89 -10.73 12.66
C SER A 126 -8.03 -9.21 12.76
N VAL A 127 -6.92 -8.49 12.74
CA VAL A 127 -6.97 -7.02 12.80
C VAL A 127 -7.67 -6.44 11.55
N HIS A 128 -7.39 -6.97 10.36
CA HIS A 128 -8.08 -6.57 9.13
C HIS A 128 -9.60 -6.76 9.22
N LYS A 129 -10.07 -7.86 9.81
CA LYS A 129 -11.51 -8.11 10.02
C LYS A 129 -12.18 -6.95 10.76
N TYR A 130 -11.53 -6.42 11.81
CA TYR A 130 -12.06 -5.28 12.57
C TYR A 130 -11.99 -3.96 11.81
N ILE A 131 -10.83 -3.62 11.25
CA ILE A 131 -10.60 -2.28 10.68
C ILE A 131 -11.19 -2.11 9.27
N LEU A 132 -11.30 -3.18 8.49
CA LEU A 132 -11.82 -3.12 7.12
C LEU A 132 -13.35 -3.22 7.08
N GLY A 133 -13.97 -4.02 7.96
CA GLY A 133 -15.37 -4.38 7.83
C GLY A 133 -15.64 -4.99 6.44
N SER A 134 -16.56 -4.37 5.69
CA SER A 134 -16.89 -4.76 4.30
C SER A 134 -16.01 -4.10 3.23
N ILE A 135 -15.07 -3.22 3.62
CA ILE A 135 -14.25 -2.47 2.67
C ILE A 135 -13.19 -3.38 2.05
N LYS A 136 -13.28 -3.57 0.75
CA LYS A 136 -12.30 -4.31 -0.04
C LYS A 136 -12.14 -3.64 -1.41
N PRO A 137 -10.94 -3.70 -2.01
CA PRO A 137 -10.77 -3.24 -3.39
C PRO A 137 -11.61 -4.08 -4.35
N ASP A 138 -12.23 -3.41 -5.32
CA ASP A 138 -12.93 -4.05 -6.42
C ASP A 138 -11.94 -4.53 -7.51
N LEU A 139 -10.86 -3.77 -7.72
CA LEU A 139 -9.82 -4.08 -8.70
C LEU A 139 -8.44 -3.76 -8.14
N THR A 140 -7.48 -4.63 -8.36
CA THR A 140 -6.09 -4.45 -7.95
C THR A 140 -5.14 -4.68 -9.12
N PHE A 141 -4.34 -3.67 -9.44
CA PHE A 141 -3.24 -3.80 -10.40
C PHE A 141 -1.94 -4.17 -9.69
N ILE A 142 -1.39 -5.35 -9.99
CA ILE A 142 -0.07 -5.74 -9.50
C ILE A 142 0.97 -5.43 -10.57
N LEU A 143 1.88 -4.50 -10.27
CA LEU A 143 2.95 -4.11 -11.17
C LEU A 143 4.17 -5.00 -10.94
N LYS A 144 4.36 -5.98 -11.81
CA LYS A 144 5.58 -6.79 -11.89
C LYS A 144 6.67 -6.02 -12.62
N VAL A 145 7.89 -6.05 -12.11
CA VAL A 145 9.03 -5.37 -12.71
C VAL A 145 10.29 -6.23 -12.59
N ASN A 146 11.23 -6.04 -13.50
CA ASN A 146 12.58 -6.60 -13.30
C ASN A 146 13.20 -6.00 -12.04
N ILE A 147 13.64 -6.87 -11.11
CA ILE A 147 14.15 -6.46 -9.80
C ILE A 147 15.37 -5.54 -9.91
N SER A 148 16.30 -5.86 -10.82
CA SER A 148 17.51 -5.03 -11.01
C SER A 148 17.15 -3.63 -11.49
N LYS A 149 16.22 -3.49 -12.44
CA LYS A 149 15.72 -2.19 -12.90
C LYS A 149 14.98 -1.42 -11.79
N ALA A 150 14.23 -2.13 -10.94
CA ALA A 150 13.57 -1.49 -9.79
C ALA A 150 14.61 -0.93 -8.80
N LEU A 151 15.64 -1.73 -8.45
CA LEU A 151 16.72 -1.31 -7.56
C LEU A 151 17.54 -0.15 -8.13
N GLU A 152 17.79 -0.15 -9.43
CA GLU A 152 18.45 0.98 -10.12
C GLU A 152 17.67 2.29 -9.94
N ARG A 153 16.35 2.24 -10.16
CA ARG A 153 15.46 3.41 -9.94
C ARG A 153 15.49 3.89 -8.49
N LEU A 154 15.58 2.96 -7.52
CA LEU A 154 15.67 3.31 -6.10
C LEU A 154 17.02 3.99 -5.76
N LYS A 155 18.13 3.53 -6.35
CA LYS A 155 19.43 4.17 -6.18
C LYS A 155 19.44 5.65 -6.62
N LYS A 156 18.70 5.98 -7.70
CA LYS A 156 18.59 7.35 -8.23
C LYS A 156 17.62 8.25 -7.44
N ARG A 157 16.95 7.72 -6.42
CA ARG A 157 15.99 8.49 -5.61
C ARG A 157 16.69 9.48 -4.69
N LYS A 158 16.30 10.77 -4.74
CA LYS A 158 16.88 11.83 -3.88
C LYS A 158 16.60 11.60 -2.39
N LYS A 159 15.37 11.27 -2.02
CA LYS A 159 14.98 10.94 -0.64
C LYS A 159 14.82 9.43 -0.49
N LYS A 160 15.75 8.80 0.20
CA LYS A 160 15.70 7.38 0.54
C LYS A 160 14.91 7.16 1.82
N ASN A 161 14.30 5.98 1.96
CA ASN A 161 13.67 5.53 3.19
C ASN A 161 14.18 4.13 3.53
N ARG A 162 13.79 3.59 4.68
CA ARG A 162 14.29 2.27 5.14
C ARG A 162 14.01 1.12 4.15
N TYR A 163 12.94 1.22 3.33
CA TYR A 163 12.64 0.18 2.34
C TYR A 163 13.64 0.17 1.19
N ASP A 164 14.22 1.32 0.85
CA ASP A 164 15.22 1.40 -0.22
C ASP A 164 16.54 0.66 0.14
N LYS A 165 16.71 0.26 1.42
CA LYS A 165 17.87 -0.46 1.95
C LYS A 165 17.68 -1.99 1.99
N PHE A 166 16.52 -2.55 1.62
CA PHE A 166 16.33 -4.00 1.63
C PHE A 166 17.14 -4.71 0.55
N SER A 167 17.51 -5.97 0.84
CA SER A 167 18.26 -6.80 -0.08
C SER A 167 17.48 -7.16 -1.34
N LYS A 168 18.18 -7.46 -2.42
CA LYS A 168 17.60 -7.98 -3.66
C LYS A 168 16.72 -9.21 -3.40
N ASN A 169 17.18 -10.13 -2.55
CA ASN A 169 16.45 -11.35 -2.18
C ASN A 169 15.12 -11.04 -1.49
N PHE A 170 15.07 -10.02 -0.63
CA PHE A 170 13.84 -9.57 -0.01
C PHE A 170 12.83 -9.10 -1.06
N TYR A 171 13.25 -8.29 -2.03
CA TYR A 171 12.37 -7.81 -3.10
C TYR A 171 11.88 -8.94 -4.02
N ILE A 172 12.73 -9.94 -4.29
CA ILE A 172 12.32 -11.15 -5.02
C ILE A 172 11.21 -11.88 -4.26
N LYS A 173 11.40 -12.08 -2.93
CA LYS A 173 10.42 -12.74 -2.06
C LYS A 173 9.08 -11.99 -2.05
N VAL A 174 9.11 -10.67 -1.88
CA VAL A 174 7.92 -9.82 -1.86
C VAL A 174 7.21 -9.82 -3.21
N GLN A 175 7.93 -9.73 -4.33
CA GLN A 175 7.31 -9.76 -5.66
C GLN A 175 6.67 -11.13 -5.96
N LYS A 176 7.31 -12.24 -5.56
CA LYS A 176 6.72 -13.57 -5.64
C LYS A 176 5.44 -13.66 -4.80
N ALA A 177 5.42 -13.02 -3.62
CA ALA A 177 4.23 -12.97 -2.78
C ALA A 177 3.07 -12.24 -3.46
N PHE A 178 3.29 -11.07 -4.05
CA PHE A 178 2.24 -10.37 -4.82
C PHE A 178 1.66 -11.25 -5.93
N ILE A 179 2.52 -11.95 -6.68
CA ILE A 179 2.07 -12.86 -7.75
C ILE A 179 1.26 -14.02 -7.18
N LYS A 180 1.68 -14.60 -6.04
CA LYS A 180 0.95 -15.66 -5.34
C LYS A 180 -0.43 -15.19 -4.86
N ILE A 181 -0.53 -13.97 -4.34
CA ILE A 181 -1.78 -13.34 -3.91
C ILE A 181 -2.73 -13.18 -5.11
N ALA A 182 -2.24 -12.64 -6.23
CA ALA A 182 -3.03 -12.44 -7.43
C ALA A 182 -3.62 -13.74 -7.99
N LYS A 183 -2.83 -14.81 -8.02
CA LYS A 183 -3.28 -16.12 -8.52
C LYS A 183 -4.46 -16.70 -7.75
N LYS A 184 -4.68 -16.29 -6.48
CA LYS A 184 -5.77 -16.80 -5.64
C LYS A 184 -7.14 -16.19 -5.94
N ASN A 185 -7.18 -15.03 -6.60
CA ASN A 185 -8.45 -14.35 -6.91
C ASN A 185 -8.33 -13.58 -8.23
N LYS A 186 -8.53 -14.29 -9.34
CA LYS A 186 -8.41 -13.75 -10.70
C LYS A 186 -9.48 -12.69 -11.04
N THR A 187 -10.57 -12.62 -10.29
CA THR A 187 -11.64 -11.64 -10.56
C THR A 187 -11.31 -10.26 -10.01
N ARG A 188 -10.40 -10.19 -9.02
CA ARG A 188 -9.97 -8.92 -8.40
C ARG A 188 -8.67 -8.38 -9.02
N TYR A 189 -7.77 -9.25 -9.54
CA TYR A 189 -6.43 -8.88 -10.01
C TYR A 189 -6.27 -8.92 -11.51
#